data_b4b366f94344b24acd450013bda893d3
#
_entry.id   b4b366f94344b24acd450013bda893d3
#
_cell.length_a   1.000
_cell.length_b   1.000
_cell.length_c   1.000
_cell.angle_alpha   90.00
_cell.angle_beta   90.00
_cell.angle_gamma   90.00
#
_symmetry.space_group_name_H-M   'P 1'
#
loop_
_entity.id
_entity.type
_entity.pdbx_description
1 polymer ?
#
loop_
_entity_poly.entity_id
_entity_poly.type
_entity_poly.pdbx_seq_one_letter_code
_entity_poly.pdbx_strand_id
1 'polypeptide(L)'
;IVETFNDDAPAFIRDGGCFRKGVDAELDEARGLQEDAGAWLMAYQQRLSAEHNLPGLKSGYNKIFGFYLELPQAQARTAPAAFARKQTLKNAERYTTPELREYEAKVMSADARALERERDLFRAVCARVTALLGAIAACADAIAALDATLAFADRAVARGWVRPTVVDEPALEIASGRHPVLE
;
A
#
# COMPACT_ATOMS: atom_id res chain seq x y z
N ILE A 1 1.12 12.38 8.41
CA ILE A 1 1.20 11.64 7.13
C ILE A 1 2.46 10.77 7.11
N VAL A 2 3.63 11.32 7.39
CA VAL A 2 4.92 10.57 7.34
C VAL A 2 4.93 9.37 8.30
N GLU A 3 4.33 9.47 9.47
CA GLU A 3 4.25 8.37 10.46
C GLU A 3 3.09 7.40 10.20
N THR A 4 2.25 7.68 9.22
CA THR A 4 1.02 6.92 8.94
C THR A 4 1.23 5.90 7.83
N PHE A 5 1.96 6.28 6.79
CA PHE A 5 2.18 5.45 5.61
C PHE A 5 3.53 4.74 5.63
N ASN A 6 3.61 3.58 5.00
CA ASN A 6 4.87 2.90 4.72
C ASN A 6 5.72 3.72 3.74
N ASP A 7 7.03 3.64 3.86
CA ASP A 7 7.96 4.36 2.97
C ASP A 7 7.90 3.82 1.53
N ASP A 8 7.58 2.55 1.38
CA ASP A 8 7.40 1.81 0.13
C ASP A 8 5.93 1.51 -0.17
N ALA A 9 5.02 2.38 0.30
CA ALA A 9 3.59 2.23 0.07
C ALA A 9 3.28 2.06 -1.42
N PRO A 10 2.40 1.09 -1.80
CA PRO A 10 2.04 0.88 -3.20
C PRO A 10 1.30 2.07 -3.79
N ALA A 11 1.38 2.23 -5.11
CA ALA A 11 0.75 3.35 -5.83
C ALA A 11 -0.77 3.37 -5.72
N PHE A 12 -1.40 2.24 -5.44
CA PHE A 12 -2.85 2.11 -5.38
C PHE A 12 -3.28 1.48 -4.06
N ILE A 13 -4.23 2.09 -3.39
CA ILE A 13 -4.83 1.59 -2.13
C ILE A 13 -5.44 0.18 -2.28
N ARG A 14 -5.87 -0.20 -3.48
CA ARG A 14 -6.43 -1.52 -3.78
C ARG A 14 -5.42 -2.67 -3.62
N ASP A 15 -4.13 -2.35 -3.67
CA ASP A 15 -3.06 -3.36 -3.57
C ASP A 15 -2.75 -3.70 -2.10
N GLY A 16 -3.27 -2.91 -1.16
CA GLY A 16 -3.04 -3.06 0.28
C GLY A 16 -1.62 -2.69 0.70
N GLY A 17 -1.34 -2.71 1.99
CA GLY A 17 0.00 -2.45 2.51
C GLY A 17 0.42 -0.98 2.58
N CYS A 18 -0.53 -0.04 2.49
CA CYS A 18 -0.22 1.39 2.50
C CYS A 18 0.16 1.91 3.90
N PHE A 19 -0.41 1.37 4.95
CA PHE A 19 -0.28 1.89 6.32
C PHE A 19 0.78 1.14 7.12
N ARG A 20 1.49 1.87 7.99
CA ARG A 20 2.47 1.29 8.92
C ARG A 20 1.78 0.44 9.98
N LYS A 21 2.48 -0.57 10.47
CA LYS A 21 2.07 -1.35 11.65
C LYS A 21 1.99 -0.43 12.88
N GLY A 22 0.98 -0.61 13.71
CA GLY A 22 0.73 0.21 14.89
C GLY A 22 -0.16 1.45 14.64
N VAL A 23 -0.54 1.72 13.39
CA VAL A 23 -1.46 2.84 13.06
C VAL A 23 -2.90 2.54 13.46
N ASP A 24 -3.30 1.28 13.31
CA ASP A 24 -4.67 0.84 13.60
C ASP A 24 -4.68 -0.62 14.04
N ALA A 25 -5.24 -0.87 15.23
CA ALA A 25 -5.23 -2.20 15.85
C ALA A 25 -6.05 -3.25 15.06
N GLU A 26 -7.16 -2.84 14.45
CA GLU A 26 -8.01 -3.73 13.65
C GLU A 26 -7.30 -4.16 12.36
N LEU A 27 -6.58 -3.23 11.73
CA LEU A 27 -5.76 -3.53 10.57
C LEU A 27 -4.60 -4.47 10.92
N ASP A 28 -3.94 -4.23 12.05
CA ASP A 28 -2.82 -5.06 12.51
C ASP A 28 -3.29 -6.48 12.86
N GLU A 29 -4.45 -6.64 13.50
CA GLU A 29 -5.03 -7.95 13.78
C GLU A 29 -5.33 -8.72 12.49
N ALA A 30 -5.97 -8.05 11.51
CA ALA A 30 -6.28 -8.68 10.24
C ALA A 30 -5.03 -9.11 9.46
N ARG A 31 -3.96 -8.31 9.48
CA ARG A 31 -2.68 -8.63 8.86
C ARG A 31 -1.93 -9.75 9.58
N GLY A 32 -2.00 -9.78 10.93
CA GLY A 32 -1.39 -10.84 11.74
C GLY A 32 -1.89 -12.23 11.35
N LEU A 33 -3.18 -12.37 11.05
CA LEU A 33 -3.76 -13.63 10.58
C LEU A 33 -3.16 -14.10 9.24
N GLN A 34 -2.72 -13.18 8.39
CA GLN A 34 -2.06 -13.52 7.12
C GLN A 34 -0.59 -13.89 7.32
N GLU A 35 0.13 -13.12 8.13
CA GLU A 35 1.55 -13.37 8.45
C GLU A 35 1.71 -14.75 9.08
N ASP A 36 0.79 -15.15 9.97
CA ASP A 36 0.81 -16.43 10.66
C ASP A 36 0.34 -17.62 9.80
N ALA A 37 -0.25 -17.37 8.63
CA ALA A 37 -0.81 -18.44 7.80
C ALA A 37 0.21 -19.49 7.37
N GLY A 38 1.44 -19.08 7.07
CA GLY A 38 2.53 -20.00 6.71
C GLY A 38 2.94 -20.88 7.88
N ALA A 39 3.09 -20.32 9.07
CA ALA A 39 3.47 -21.05 10.27
C ALA A 39 2.37 -22.04 10.70
N TRP A 40 1.11 -21.61 10.67
CA TRP A 40 -0.02 -22.47 10.95
C TRP A 40 -0.08 -23.65 9.98
N LEU A 41 0.08 -23.40 8.67
CA LEU A 41 0.02 -24.45 7.64
C LEU A 41 1.13 -25.47 7.81
N MET A 42 2.33 -25.07 8.19
CA MET A 42 3.45 -25.98 8.50
C MET A 42 3.16 -26.83 9.74
N ALA A 43 2.69 -26.22 10.82
CA ALA A 43 2.30 -26.93 12.04
C ALA A 43 1.17 -27.93 11.77
N TYR A 44 0.19 -27.52 10.98
CA TYR A 44 -0.94 -28.35 10.56
C TYR A 44 -0.47 -29.57 9.75
N GLN A 45 0.40 -29.35 8.77
CA GLN A 45 0.99 -30.43 7.97
C GLN A 45 1.78 -31.41 8.84
N GLN A 46 2.62 -30.93 9.76
CA GLN A 46 3.40 -31.77 10.65
C GLN A 46 2.51 -32.64 11.55
N ARG A 47 1.45 -32.06 12.11
CA ARG A 47 0.46 -32.76 12.91
C ARG A 47 -0.19 -33.90 12.12
N LEU A 48 -0.73 -33.62 10.94
CA LEU A 48 -1.38 -34.64 10.10
C LEU A 48 -0.41 -35.70 9.59
N SER A 49 0.84 -35.34 9.30
CA SER A 49 1.90 -36.27 8.91
C SER A 49 2.18 -37.27 10.02
N ALA A 50 2.24 -36.83 11.27
CA ALA A 50 2.45 -37.68 12.44
C ALA A 50 1.21 -38.54 12.76
N GLU A 51 0.03 -37.97 12.80
CA GLU A 51 -1.22 -38.67 13.14
C GLU A 51 -1.57 -39.81 12.17
N HIS A 52 -1.30 -39.58 10.88
CA HIS A 52 -1.69 -40.54 9.84
C HIS A 52 -0.50 -41.30 9.23
N ASN A 53 0.71 -41.14 9.77
CA ASN A 53 1.95 -41.78 9.27
C ASN A 53 2.16 -41.53 7.77
N LEU A 54 2.07 -40.22 7.37
CA LEU A 54 2.23 -39.77 6.00
C LEU A 54 3.51 -38.92 5.81
N PRO A 55 4.70 -39.53 5.78
CA PRO A 55 5.96 -38.79 5.75
C PRO A 55 6.17 -37.99 4.46
N GLY A 56 5.43 -38.31 3.40
CA GLY A 56 5.46 -37.57 2.13
C GLY A 56 4.47 -36.42 2.03
N LEU A 57 3.69 -36.16 3.10
CA LEU A 57 2.70 -35.06 3.11
C LEU A 57 3.38 -33.71 3.02
N LYS A 58 2.97 -32.91 2.05
CA LYS A 58 3.38 -31.51 1.88
C LYS A 58 2.17 -30.60 1.95
N SER A 59 2.38 -29.38 2.33
CA SER A 59 1.36 -28.34 2.28
C SER A 59 1.79 -27.22 1.35
N GLY A 60 0.83 -26.49 0.79
CA GLY A 60 1.12 -25.35 -0.06
C GLY A 60 -0.11 -24.48 -0.31
N TYR A 61 0.15 -23.38 -0.98
CA TYR A 61 -0.87 -22.42 -1.41
C TYR A 61 -0.78 -22.20 -2.92
N ASN A 62 -1.92 -22.08 -3.56
CA ASN A 62 -2.05 -21.72 -4.98
C ASN A 62 -3.12 -20.66 -5.14
N LYS A 63 -2.85 -19.61 -5.91
CA LYS A 63 -3.79 -18.48 -6.12
C LYS A 63 -5.16 -18.90 -6.68
N ILE A 64 -5.23 -20.01 -7.43
CA ILE A 64 -6.49 -20.49 -8.04
C ILE A 64 -7.22 -21.46 -7.12
N PHE A 65 -6.48 -22.33 -6.44
CA PHE A 65 -7.04 -23.42 -5.64
C PHE A 65 -6.96 -23.20 -4.13
N GLY A 66 -6.32 -22.12 -3.66
CA GLY A 66 -6.14 -21.83 -2.24
C GLY A 66 -5.14 -22.75 -1.56
N PHE A 67 -5.34 -23.02 -0.27
CA PHE A 67 -4.51 -23.95 0.51
C PHE A 67 -4.77 -25.41 0.13
N TYR A 68 -3.72 -26.22 0.12
CA TYR A 68 -3.82 -27.65 -0.18
C TYR A 68 -2.79 -28.46 0.61
N LEU A 69 -3.11 -29.73 0.78
CA LEU A 69 -2.20 -30.78 1.20
C LEU A 69 -1.87 -31.65 -0.03
N GLU A 70 -0.62 -32.01 -0.21
CA GLU A 70 -0.16 -32.79 -1.37
C GLU A 70 0.49 -34.10 -0.90
N LEU A 71 0.03 -35.22 -1.46
CA LEU A 71 0.62 -36.56 -1.24
C LEU A 71 1.18 -37.09 -2.54
N PRO A 72 2.37 -37.73 -2.52
CA PRO A 72 2.85 -38.52 -3.64
C PRO A 72 1.84 -39.60 -4.03
N GLN A 73 1.75 -39.95 -5.32
CA GLN A 73 0.79 -40.91 -5.83
C GLN A 73 0.91 -42.29 -5.14
N ALA A 74 2.11 -42.65 -4.72
CA ALA A 74 2.33 -43.88 -3.97
C ALA A 74 1.61 -43.94 -2.61
N GLN A 75 1.43 -42.78 -1.97
CA GLN A 75 0.76 -42.61 -0.68
C GLN A 75 -0.70 -42.16 -0.81
N ALA A 76 -1.15 -41.81 -1.99
CA ALA A 76 -2.52 -41.32 -2.20
C ALA A 76 -3.60 -42.36 -1.82
N ARG A 77 -3.26 -43.65 -1.92
CA ARG A 77 -4.16 -44.78 -1.53
C ARG A 77 -4.34 -44.92 -0.02
N THR A 78 -3.43 -44.34 0.77
CA THR A 78 -3.47 -44.37 2.24
C THR A 78 -4.01 -43.04 2.80
N ALA A 79 -4.51 -42.17 1.94
CA ALA A 79 -5.09 -40.91 2.37
C ALA A 79 -6.30 -41.14 3.28
N PRO A 80 -6.39 -40.46 4.44
CA PRO A 80 -7.51 -40.59 5.36
C PRO A 80 -8.85 -40.19 4.70
N ALA A 81 -9.95 -40.76 5.15
CA ALA A 81 -11.29 -40.45 4.63
C ALA A 81 -11.67 -38.94 4.78
N ALA A 82 -11.07 -38.25 5.74
CA ALA A 82 -11.25 -36.82 5.94
C ALA A 82 -10.57 -35.94 4.85
N PHE A 83 -9.67 -36.52 4.05
CA PHE A 83 -8.98 -35.82 2.96
C PHE A 83 -9.88 -35.80 1.71
N ALA A 84 -10.52 -34.67 1.45
CA ALA A 84 -11.29 -34.49 0.23
C ALA A 84 -10.35 -34.14 -0.93
N ARG A 85 -10.36 -34.93 -2.00
CA ARG A 85 -9.54 -34.70 -3.20
C ARG A 85 -9.91 -33.39 -3.86
N LYS A 86 -8.92 -32.53 -4.12
CA LYS A 86 -9.06 -31.21 -4.75
C LYS A 86 -8.51 -31.21 -6.18
N GLN A 87 -7.40 -31.90 -6.41
CA GLN A 87 -6.75 -31.98 -7.74
C GLN A 87 -5.88 -33.23 -7.86
N THR A 88 -5.88 -33.83 -9.05
CA THR A 88 -4.95 -34.93 -9.41
C THR A 88 -3.86 -34.38 -10.31
N LEU A 89 -2.60 -34.62 -9.96
CA LEU A 89 -1.41 -34.31 -10.73
C LEU A 89 -0.74 -35.59 -11.26
N LYS A 90 0.22 -35.47 -12.14
CA LYS A 90 0.92 -36.60 -12.74
C LYS A 90 1.59 -37.53 -11.68
N ASN A 91 2.18 -36.93 -10.65
CA ASN A 91 2.98 -37.66 -9.64
C ASN A 91 2.46 -37.47 -8.21
N ALA A 92 1.36 -36.74 -8.00
CA ALA A 92 0.83 -36.39 -6.69
C ALA A 92 -0.69 -36.15 -6.75
N GLU A 93 -1.32 -36.21 -5.61
CA GLU A 93 -2.71 -35.79 -5.45
C GLU A 93 -2.81 -34.71 -4.39
N ARG A 94 -3.67 -33.72 -4.65
CA ARG A 94 -3.93 -32.61 -3.74
C ARG A 94 -5.26 -32.77 -3.05
N TYR A 95 -5.24 -32.48 -1.77
CA TYR A 95 -6.38 -32.66 -0.87
C TYR A 95 -6.67 -31.39 -0.10
N THR A 96 -7.89 -31.29 0.39
CA THR A 96 -8.33 -30.36 1.43
C THR A 96 -8.96 -31.13 2.57
N THR A 97 -9.07 -30.48 3.73
CA THR A 97 -9.79 -31.02 4.89
C THR A 97 -10.81 -30.00 5.37
N PRO A 98 -11.80 -30.37 6.18
CA PRO A 98 -12.73 -29.40 6.79
C PRO A 98 -12.00 -28.29 7.55
N GLU A 99 -10.99 -28.65 8.36
CA GLU A 99 -10.20 -27.71 9.15
C GLU A 99 -9.38 -26.74 8.25
N LEU A 100 -8.77 -27.28 7.18
CA LEU A 100 -8.02 -26.44 6.22
C LEU A 100 -8.94 -25.46 5.49
N ARG A 101 -10.17 -25.87 5.14
CA ARG A 101 -11.17 -24.99 4.52
C ARG A 101 -11.66 -23.90 5.46
N GLU A 102 -11.88 -24.23 6.72
CA GLU A 102 -12.27 -23.24 7.74
C GLU A 102 -11.17 -22.21 7.96
N TYR A 103 -9.92 -22.65 8.04
CA TYR A 103 -8.78 -21.77 8.16
C TYR A 103 -8.61 -20.88 6.91
N GLU A 104 -8.73 -21.46 5.72
CA GLU A 104 -8.70 -20.72 4.45
C GLU A 104 -9.76 -19.60 4.42
N ALA A 105 -10.98 -19.89 4.84
CA ALA A 105 -12.06 -18.91 4.92
C ALA A 105 -11.75 -17.78 5.91
N LYS A 106 -11.13 -18.09 7.05
CA LYS A 106 -10.67 -17.08 8.03
C LYS A 106 -9.61 -16.15 7.45
N VAL A 107 -8.59 -16.72 6.79
CA VAL A 107 -7.51 -15.93 6.17
C VAL A 107 -8.05 -15.04 5.05
N MET A 108 -8.89 -15.60 4.16
CA MET A 108 -9.48 -14.81 3.07
C MET A 108 -10.40 -13.69 3.58
N SER A 109 -11.16 -13.95 4.65
CA SER A 109 -11.99 -12.90 5.26
C SER A 109 -11.16 -11.80 5.94
N ALA A 110 -10.03 -12.15 6.52
CA ALA A 110 -9.09 -11.20 7.11
C ALA A 110 -8.45 -10.30 6.05
N ASP A 111 -8.13 -10.85 4.89
CA ASP A 111 -7.60 -10.11 3.73
C ASP A 111 -8.58 -9.03 3.26
N ALA A 112 -9.83 -9.42 3.05
CA ALA A 112 -10.87 -8.49 2.64
C ALA A 112 -11.11 -7.39 3.68
N ARG A 113 -11.14 -7.75 4.98
CA ARG A 113 -11.28 -6.79 6.09
C ARG A 113 -10.09 -5.83 6.18
N ALA A 114 -8.86 -6.33 6.04
CA ALA A 114 -7.66 -5.50 6.03
C ALA A 114 -7.72 -4.45 4.92
N LEU A 115 -8.08 -4.86 3.69
CA LEU A 115 -8.18 -3.96 2.57
C LEU A 115 -9.30 -2.92 2.73
N GLU A 116 -10.46 -3.33 3.26
CA GLU A 116 -11.57 -2.41 3.56
C GLU A 116 -11.15 -1.40 4.62
N ARG A 117 -10.49 -1.86 5.71
CA ARG A 117 -10.00 -0.98 6.76
C ARG A 117 -8.96 0.02 6.25
N GLU A 118 -8.03 -0.40 5.39
CA GLU A 118 -7.09 0.51 4.75
C GLU A 118 -7.79 1.60 3.92
N ARG A 119 -8.86 1.25 3.20
CA ARG A 119 -9.65 2.23 2.45
C ARG A 119 -10.32 3.25 3.35
N ASP A 120 -10.84 2.83 4.49
CA ASP A 120 -11.47 3.73 5.45
C ASP A 120 -10.46 4.66 6.11
N LEU A 121 -9.30 4.14 6.50
CA LEU A 121 -8.19 4.93 7.02
C LEU A 121 -7.71 5.94 5.98
N PHE A 122 -7.58 5.54 4.73
CA PHE A 122 -7.19 6.44 3.65
C PHE A 122 -8.22 7.57 3.43
N ARG A 123 -9.52 7.25 3.44
CA ARG A 123 -10.58 8.28 3.37
C ARG A 123 -10.50 9.26 4.55
N ALA A 124 -10.23 8.77 5.75
CA ALA A 124 -10.06 9.61 6.93
C ALA A 124 -8.84 10.55 6.80
N VAL A 125 -7.72 10.07 6.27
CA VAL A 125 -6.55 10.91 6.00
C VAL A 125 -6.88 11.96 4.92
N CYS A 126 -7.53 11.58 3.82
CA CYS A 126 -7.95 12.52 2.79
C CYS A 126 -8.87 13.62 3.34
N ALA A 127 -9.85 13.26 4.18
CA ALA A 127 -10.74 14.23 4.81
C ALA A 127 -9.98 15.24 5.69
N ARG A 128 -9.00 14.77 6.46
CA ARG A 128 -8.13 15.65 7.29
C ARG A 128 -7.29 16.59 6.42
N VAL A 129 -6.71 16.12 5.32
CA VAL A 129 -5.95 16.96 4.39
C VAL A 129 -6.86 17.99 3.73
N THR A 130 -8.04 17.56 3.27
CA THR A 130 -9.04 18.45 2.65
C THR A 130 -9.49 19.57 3.59
N ALA A 131 -9.65 19.29 4.88
CA ALA A 131 -9.99 20.30 5.89
C ALA A 131 -8.90 21.37 6.05
N LEU A 132 -7.66 21.08 5.72
CA LEU A 132 -6.52 21.99 5.80
C LEU A 132 -6.18 22.64 4.44
N LEU A 133 -6.91 22.30 3.38
CA LEU A 133 -6.57 22.69 2.01
C LEU A 133 -6.48 24.22 1.84
N GLY A 134 -7.39 24.97 2.47
CA GLY A 134 -7.36 26.44 2.42
C GLY A 134 -6.08 27.04 3.01
N ALA A 135 -5.62 26.51 4.15
CA ALA A 135 -4.38 26.97 4.77
C ALA A 135 -3.14 26.57 3.95
N ILE A 136 -3.15 25.36 3.37
CA ILE A 136 -2.07 24.88 2.50
C ILE A 136 -1.99 25.74 1.23
N ALA A 137 -3.12 26.06 0.60
CA ALA A 137 -3.18 26.93 -0.58
C ALA A 137 -2.66 28.35 -0.26
N ALA A 138 -3.12 28.96 0.83
CA ALA A 138 -2.65 30.29 1.24
C ALA A 138 -1.14 30.30 1.51
N CYS A 139 -0.60 29.26 2.11
CA CYS A 139 0.85 29.12 2.31
C CYS A 139 1.61 28.99 0.97
N ALA A 140 1.09 28.20 0.04
CA ALA A 140 1.68 28.03 -1.28
C ALA A 140 1.68 29.36 -2.07
N ASP A 141 0.58 30.11 -2.04
CA ASP A 141 0.47 31.42 -2.69
C ASP A 141 1.45 32.43 -2.09
N ALA A 142 1.61 32.45 -0.75
CA ALA A 142 2.56 33.32 -0.10
C ALA A 142 4.02 32.97 -0.47
N ILE A 143 4.36 31.68 -0.53
CA ILE A 143 5.67 31.22 -0.97
C ILE A 143 5.92 31.59 -2.43
N ALA A 144 4.96 31.40 -3.32
CA ALA A 144 5.07 31.75 -4.73
C ALA A 144 5.27 33.26 -4.94
N ALA A 145 4.53 34.11 -4.19
CA ALA A 145 4.71 35.56 -4.22
C ALA A 145 6.11 35.98 -3.73
N LEU A 146 6.61 35.34 -2.66
CA LEU A 146 7.93 35.61 -2.13
C LEU A 146 9.03 35.20 -3.12
N ASP A 147 8.92 34.01 -3.72
CA ASP A 147 9.86 33.50 -4.72
C ASP A 147 9.96 34.42 -5.94
N ALA A 148 8.81 34.84 -6.49
CA ALA A 148 8.74 35.79 -7.60
C ALA A 148 9.38 37.13 -7.22
N THR A 149 9.08 37.66 -6.02
CA THR A 149 9.65 38.90 -5.53
C THR A 149 11.17 38.85 -5.37
N LEU A 150 11.68 37.75 -4.80
CA LEU A 150 13.10 37.52 -4.65
C LEU A 150 13.80 37.41 -6.00
N ALA A 151 13.22 36.70 -6.97
CA ALA A 151 13.76 36.58 -8.31
C ALA A 151 13.87 37.96 -9.01
N PHE A 152 12.85 38.82 -8.86
CA PHE A 152 12.92 40.19 -9.36
C PHE A 152 13.98 41.01 -8.62
N ALA A 153 14.07 40.90 -7.30
CA ALA A 153 15.06 41.63 -6.52
C ALA A 153 16.49 41.25 -6.89
N ASP A 154 16.77 39.96 -7.00
CA ASP A 154 18.10 39.44 -7.43
C ASP A 154 18.45 39.95 -8.83
N ARG A 155 17.51 39.94 -9.76
CA ARG A 155 17.73 40.48 -11.12
C ARG A 155 17.90 41.97 -11.12
N ALA A 156 17.12 42.70 -10.34
CA ALA A 156 17.29 44.16 -10.22
C ALA A 156 18.69 44.53 -9.70
N VAL A 157 19.18 43.87 -8.67
CA VAL A 157 20.52 44.07 -8.14
C VAL A 157 21.60 43.70 -9.17
N ALA A 158 21.49 42.50 -9.75
CA ALA A 158 22.50 42.00 -10.70
C ALA A 158 22.61 42.83 -11.99
N ARG A 159 21.46 43.42 -12.41
CA ARG A 159 21.36 44.22 -13.66
C ARG A 159 21.33 45.73 -13.44
N GLY A 160 21.36 46.20 -12.19
CA GLY A 160 21.25 47.61 -11.86
C GLY A 160 19.89 48.24 -12.26
N TRP A 161 18.81 47.49 -12.15
CA TRP A 161 17.47 47.98 -12.40
C TRP A 161 17.03 48.93 -11.27
N VAL A 162 16.22 49.92 -11.62
CA VAL A 162 15.67 50.87 -10.67
C VAL A 162 14.16 50.65 -10.51
N ARG A 163 13.62 50.99 -9.34
CA ARG A 163 12.21 50.92 -9.08
C ARG A 163 11.48 52.01 -9.90
N PRO A 164 10.46 51.67 -10.71
CA PRO A 164 9.68 52.68 -11.43
C PRO A 164 8.82 53.47 -10.46
N THR A 165 8.56 54.75 -10.82
CA THR A 165 7.55 55.59 -10.17
C THR A 165 6.25 55.35 -10.89
N VAL A 166 5.22 54.88 -10.17
CA VAL A 166 3.85 54.72 -10.70
C VAL A 166 3.08 55.99 -10.44
N VAL A 167 2.46 56.53 -11.48
CA VAL A 167 1.66 57.77 -11.45
C VAL A 167 0.23 57.46 -11.87
N ASP A 168 -0.70 58.28 -11.43
CA ASP A 168 -2.15 58.09 -11.72
C ASP A 168 -2.53 58.62 -13.11
N GLU A 169 -1.73 59.52 -13.69
CA GLU A 169 -1.96 60.02 -15.07
C GLU A 169 -1.46 59.01 -16.11
N PRO A 170 -2.07 58.97 -17.29
CA PRO A 170 -1.65 58.11 -18.38
C PRO A 170 -0.31 58.59 -18.99
N ALA A 171 0.78 58.31 -18.32
CA ALA A 171 2.11 58.69 -18.72
C ALA A 171 3.04 57.44 -18.76
N LEU A 172 3.93 57.37 -19.76
CA LEU A 172 5.01 56.41 -19.83
C LEU A 172 6.29 57.15 -20.22
N GLU A 173 7.18 57.35 -19.27
CA GLU A 173 8.48 57.94 -19.49
C GLU A 173 9.60 56.97 -19.16
N ILE A 174 10.46 56.68 -20.11
CA ILE A 174 11.56 55.72 -19.95
C ILE A 174 12.89 56.45 -20.30
N ALA A 175 13.71 56.69 -19.28
CA ALA A 175 15.07 57.21 -19.47
C ALA A 175 16.05 56.04 -19.57
N SER A 176 16.86 55.99 -20.61
CA SER A 176 17.86 54.95 -20.86
C SER A 176 17.25 53.54 -20.84
N GLY A 177 16.19 53.35 -21.59
CA GLY A 177 15.40 52.09 -21.64
C GLY A 177 16.28 50.89 -21.97
N ARG A 178 16.11 49.77 -21.21
CA ARG A 178 16.83 48.53 -21.38
C ARG A 178 15.82 47.37 -21.53
N HIS A 179 16.16 46.38 -22.35
CA HIS A 179 15.31 45.25 -22.58
C HIS A 179 15.79 44.03 -21.81
N PRO A 180 15.03 43.44 -20.87
CA PRO A 180 15.50 42.44 -19.95
C PRO A 180 15.95 41.13 -20.60
N VAL A 181 15.54 40.85 -21.85
CA VAL A 181 15.88 39.64 -22.59
C VAL A 181 17.06 39.85 -23.54
N LEU A 182 17.34 41.15 -23.96
CA LEU A 182 18.37 41.46 -24.94
C LEU A 182 19.71 41.88 -24.30
N GLU A 183 19.80 41.86 -23.00
CA GLU A 183 21.01 42.22 -22.22
C GLU A 183 21.90 41.01 -21.91
#